data_0d2459dcbfd13824b3ebfac7facc9aba
#
_entry.id   0d2459dcbfd13824b3ebfac7facc9aba
#
_cell.length_a   1.000
_cell.length_b   1.000
_cell.length_c   1.000
_cell.angle_alpha   90.00
_cell.angle_beta   90.00
_cell.angle_gamma   90.00
#
_symmetry.space_group_name_H-M   'P 1'
#
loop_
_entity.id
_entity.type
_entity.pdbx_description
1 polymer ?
#
loop_
_entity_poly.entity_id
_entity_poly.type
_entity_poly.pdbx_seq_one_letter_code
_entity_poly.pdbx_strand_id
1 'polypeptide(L)'
;MNTTQSPRRGMYLGLAATLILALLAGSLYVLFYGSEGSCEETRAVERMAQVSAAAPAAPTGATPVAERTNVECMDDSGDPWVAADSGYTHGLDAQSLAAHYWDTAGKEGWKAVGTRAQAPDRLRSGFGMCFQKEVAGQPALLRVGADGPKEYVVTVESALDGSTIAC
;
A
#
# COMPACT_ATOMS: atom_id res chain seq x y z
N MET A 1 -31.36 60.92 -27.34
CA MET A 1 -30.04 60.32 -27.06
C MET A 1 -30.19 58.81 -27.12
N ASN A 2 -29.88 58.18 -28.28
CA ASN A 2 -29.95 56.72 -28.44
C ASN A 2 -28.56 56.16 -28.19
N THR A 3 -28.40 55.45 -27.07
CA THR A 3 -27.20 54.68 -26.77
C THR A 3 -27.30 53.32 -27.48
N THR A 4 -26.68 53.23 -28.65
CA THR A 4 -26.45 51.96 -29.36
C THR A 4 -25.44 51.13 -28.56
N GLN A 5 -25.91 50.24 -27.69
CA GLN A 5 -25.07 49.24 -27.06
C GLN A 5 -24.56 48.25 -28.12
N SER A 6 -23.24 48.21 -28.29
CA SER A 6 -22.57 47.34 -29.25
C SER A 6 -22.80 45.84 -28.85
N PRO A 7 -23.44 45.02 -29.72
CA PRO A 7 -23.78 43.61 -29.44
C PRO A 7 -22.53 42.74 -29.22
N ARG A 8 -21.36 43.20 -29.62
CA ARG A 8 -20.09 42.44 -29.46
C ARG A 8 -19.60 42.32 -28.00
N ARG A 9 -19.88 43.32 -27.11
CA ARG A 9 -19.46 43.27 -25.71
C ARG A 9 -20.21 42.21 -24.91
N GLY A 10 -21.48 41.98 -25.17
CA GLY A 10 -22.28 40.94 -24.51
C GLY A 10 -21.83 39.53 -24.84
N MET A 11 -21.40 39.31 -26.09
CA MET A 11 -20.92 37.99 -26.54
C MET A 11 -19.60 37.56 -25.90
N TYR A 12 -18.66 38.50 -25.69
CA TYR A 12 -17.39 38.20 -25.02
C TYR A 12 -17.56 37.95 -23.51
N LEU A 13 -18.50 38.65 -22.86
CA LEU A 13 -18.82 38.44 -21.45
C LEU A 13 -19.46 37.07 -21.23
N GLY A 14 -20.33 36.62 -22.13
CA GLY A 14 -20.94 35.29 -22.08
C GLY A 14 -19.91 34.16 -22.24
N LEU A 15 -19.00 34.29 -23.23
CA LEU A 15 -17.92 33.33 -23.46
C LEU A 15 -16.94 33.26 -22.30
N ALA A 16 -16.57 34.38 -21.69
CA ALA A 16 -15.69 34.40 -20.52
C ALA A 16 -16.34 33.73 -19.30
N ALA A 17 -17.62 33.97 -19.07
CA ALA A 17 -18.34 33.35 -17.96
C ALA A 17 -18.47 31.83 -18.11
N THR A 18 -18.74 31.30 -19.30
CA THR A 18 -18.79 29.85 -19.56
C THR A 18 -17.43 29.20 -19.42
N LEU A 19 -16.35 29.84 -19.82
CA LEU A 19 -15.00 29.33 -19.68
C LEU A 19 -14.57 29.25 -18.19
N ILE A 20 -14.89 30.25 -17.40
CA ILE A 20 -14.63 30.26 -15.95
C ILE A 20 -15.44 29.17 -15.25
N LEU A 21 -16.72 29.00 -15.59
CA LEU A 21 -17.56 27.93 -15.04
C LEU A 21 -17.03 26.54 -15.39
N ALA A 22 -16.58 26.33 -16.62
CA ALA A 22 -15.99 25.06 -17.05
C ALA A 22 -14.66 24.76 -16.32
N LEU A 23 -13.82 25.78 -16.10
CA LEU A 23 -12.58 25.64 -15.34
C LEU A 23 -12.85 25.36 -13.85
N LEU A 24 -13.84 26.01 -13.25
CA LEU A 24 -14.23 25.77 -11.87
C LEU A 24 -14.85 24.36 -11.69
N ALA A 25 -15.71 23.92 -12.62
CA ALA A 25 -16.29 22.59 -12.59
C ALA A 25 -15.22 21.51 -12.82
N GLY A 26 -14.26 21.73 -13.72
CA GLY A 26 -13.13 20.84 -13.94
C GLY A 26 -12.20 20.75 -12.72
N SER A 27 -11.92 21.89 -12.08
CA SER A 27 -11.11 21.90 -10.84
C SER A 27 -11.81 21.21 -9.68
N LEU A 28 -13.12 21.43 -9.52
CA LEU A 28 -13.93 20.70 -8.52
C LEU A 28 -13.98 19.21 -8.81
N TYR A 29 -14.13 18.82 -10.06
CA TYR A 29 -14.12 17.42 -10.46
C TYR A 29 -12.78 16.73 -10.09
N VAL A 30 -11.65 17.36 -10.40
CA VAL A 30 -10.32 16.85 -10.03
C VAL A 30 -10.12 16.81 -8.52
N LEU A 31 -10.63 17.80 -7.77
CA LEU A 31 -10.52 17.84 -6.30
C LEU A 31 -11.41 16.82 -5.59
N PHE A 32 -12.57 16.49 -6.14
CA PHE A 32 -13.52 15.58 -5.48
C PHE A 32 -13.53 14.16 -6.06
N TYR A 33 -13.08 13.96 -7.30
CA TYR A 33 -13.06 12.65 -7.96
C TYR A 33 -11.66 12.18 -8.37
N GLY A 34 -10.67 13.06 -8.27
CA GLY A 34 -9.27 12.71 -8.49
C GLY A 34 -8.61 12.14 -7.24
N SER A 35 -9.31 11.32 -6.44
CA SER A 35 -8.65 10.53 -5.41
C SER A 35 -7.77 9.50 -6.12
N GLU A 36 -6.50 9.84 -6.27
CA GLU A 36 -5.49 8.91 -6.73
C GLU A 36 -5.48 7.73 -5.76
N GLY A 37 -5.86 6.56 -6.26
CA GLY A 37 -5.77 5.33 -5.54
C GLY A 37 -7.09 4.85 -4.90
N SER A 38 -8.06 4.42 -5.69
CA SER A 38 -9.16 3.60 -5.18
C SER A 38 -8.89 2.12 -5.45
N CYS A 39 -9.47 1.25 -4.64
CA CYS A 39 -9.40 -0.20 -4.84
C CYS A 39 -10.05 -0.67 -6.15
N GLU A 40 -10.85 0.15 -6.80
CA GLU A 40 -11.50 -0.15 -8.08
C GLU A 40 -10.60 0.10 -9.30
N GLU A 41 -9.44 0.72 -9.10
CA GLU A 41 -8.52 1.04 -10.19
C GLU A 41 -7.69 -0.18 -10.63
N THR A 42 -7.34 -0.21 -11.93
CA THR A 42 -6.41 -1.20 -12.50
C THR A 42 -5.08 -1.21 -11.77
N ARG A 43 -4.61 -0.06 -11.27
CA ARG A 43 -3.39 0.08 -10.48
C ARG A 43 -3.42 -0.71 -9.17
N ALA A 44 -4.58 -0.84 -8.53
CA ALA A 44 -4.72 -1.66 -7.32
C ALA A 44 -4.45 -3.14 -7.61
N VAL A 45 -4.95 -3.67 -8.72
CA VAL A 45 -4.72 -5.06 -9.15
C VAL A 45 -3.24 -5.31 -9.43
N GLU A 46 -2.59 -4.40 -10.16
CA GLU A 46 -1.15 -4.50 -10.42
C GLU A 46 -0.36 -4.41 -9.12
N ARG A 47 -0.75 -3.51 -8.21
CA ARG A 47 -0.07 -3.35 -6.92
C ARG A 47 -0.23 -4.58 -6.02
N MET A 48 -1.41 -5.18 -5.97
CA MET A 48 -1.64 -6.45 -5.26
C MET A 48 -0.71 -7.56 -5.77
N ALA A 49 -0.54 -7.69 -7.08
CA ALA A 49 0.39 -8.66 -7.66
C ALA A 49 1.85 -8.37 -7.28
N GLN A 50 2.26 -7.10 -7.28
CA GLN A 50 3.62 -6.68 -6.93
C GLN A 50 3.94 -6.95 -5.44
N VAL A 51 3.04 -6.61 -4.52
CA VAL A 51 3.26 -6.84 -3.08
C VAL A 51 3.24 -8.34 -2.76
N SER A 52 2.37 -9.11 -3.39
CA SER A 52 2.34 -10.57 -3.25
C SER A 52 3.64 -11.22 -3.71
N ALA A 53 4.20 -10.78 -4.85
CA ALA A 53 5.46 -11.28 -5.38
C ALA A 53 6.70 -10.83 -4.58
N ALA A 54 6.57 -9.79 -3.75
CA ALA A 54 7.67 -9.25 -2.97
C ALA A 54 7.86 -9.91 -1.60
N ALA A 55 6.95 -10.81 -1.19
CA ALA A 55 7.04 -11.52 0.08
C ALA A 55 8.29 -12.42 0.11
N PRO A 56 9.12 -12.38 1.17
CA PRO A 56 10.26 -13.26 1.32
C PRO A 56 9.85 -14.74 1.36
N ALA A 57 10.71 -15.59 0.84
CA ALA A 57 10.46 -17.03 0.83
C ALA A 57 10.32 -17.59 2.25
N ALA A 58 9.32 -18.44 2.43
CA ALA A 58 9.13 -19.16 3.69
C ALA A 58 10.30 -20.12 3.97
N PRO A 59 10.65 -20.37 5.24
CA PRO A 59 11.71 -21.32 5.60
C PRO A 59 11.32 -22.73 5.22
N THR A 60 12.34 -23.57 4.99
CA THR A 60 12.13 -25.00 4.76
C THR A 60 11.36 -25.64 5.93
N GLY A 61 10.31 -26.38 5.60
CA GLY A 61 9.44 -27.03 6.60
C GLY A 61 8.27 -26.14 7.10
N ALA A 62 8.13 -24.92 6.61
CA ALA A 62 6.89 -24.16 6.75
C ALA A 62 5.82 -24.68 5.79
N THR A 63 4.60 -24.79 6.27
CA THR A 63 3.44 -25.24 5.49
C THR A 63 2.45 -24.10 5.36
N PRO A 64 2.10 -23.66 4.14
CA PRO A 64 1.11 -22.62 3.93
C PRO A 64 -0.27 -23.00 4.50
N VAL A 65 -0.97 -22.02 5.07
CA VAL A 65 -2.35 -22.13 5.53
C VAL A 65 -3.24 -21.36 4.58
N ALA A 66 -3.98 -22.07 3.74
CA ALA A 66 -4.76 -21.48 2.63
C ALA A 66 -5.77 -20.43 3.12
N GLU A 67 -6.43 -20.68 4.24
CA GLU A 67 -7.43 -19.80 4.84
C GLU A 67 -6.85 -18.48 5.38
N ARG A 68 -5.52 -18.40 5.46
CA ARG A 68 -4.75 -17.23 5.92
C ARG A 68 -3.86 -16.65 4.83
N THR A 69 -4.09 -17.05 3.59
CA THR A 69 -3.41 -16.48 2.44
C THR A 69 -4.42 -15.66 1.66
N ASN A 70 -4.24 -14.35 1.68
CA ASN A 70 -5.14 -13.39 1.06
C ASN A 70 -4.35 -12.26 0.40
N VAL A 71 -4.89 -11.73 -0.66
CA VAL A 71 -4.40 -10.49 -1.28
C VAL A 71 -5.60 -9.59 -1.49
N GLU A 72 -5.61 -8.46 -0.82
CA GLU A 72 -6.77 -7.57 -0.82
C GLU A 72 -6.36 -6.10 -0.91
N CYS A 73 -7.28 -5.29 -1.34
CA CYS A 73 -7.23 -3.85 -1.28
C CYS A 73 -8.25 -3.37 -0.26
N MET A 74 -7.82 -2.48 0.61
CA MET A 74 -8.63 -1.91 1.70
C MET A 74 -8.77 -0.41 1.50
N ASP A 75 -9.98 0.11 1.67
CA ASP A 75 -10.32 1.53 1.51
C ASP A 75 -11.29 1.96 2.63
N ASP A 76 -10.84 1.81 3.88
CA ASP A 76 -11.71 2.04 5.06
C ASP A 76 -11.76 3.50 5.52
N SER A 77 -10.78 4.33 5.14
CA SER A 77 -10.61 5.67 5.70
C SER A 77 -10.23 6.75 4.68
N GLY A 78 -10.33 6.44 3.39
CA GLY A 78 -9.94 7.36 2.32
C GLY A 78 -8.45 7.31 1.97
N ASP A 79 -7.66 6.47 2.64
CA ASP A 79 -6.26 6.20 2.34
C ASP A 79 -6.13 4.73 1.93
N PRO A 80 -6.45 4.37 0.68
CA PRO A 80 -6.49 2.99 0.24
C PRO A 80 -5.09 2.37 0.18
N TRP A 81 -4.99 1.14 0.67
CA TRP A 81 -3.77 0.34 0.61
C TRP A 81 -4.05 -1.10 0.18
N VAL A 82 -3.03 -1.76 -0.32
CA VAL A 82 -3.07 -3.18 -0.65
C VAL A 82 -2.25 -3.96 0.37
N ALA A 83 -2.73 -5.16 0.71
CA ALA A 83 -2.04 -6.10 1.57
C ALA A 83 -2.01 -7.49 0.94
N ALA A 84 -0.89 -8.18 1.09
CA ALA A 84 -0.73 -9.58 0.76
C ALA A 84 -0.31 -10.33 2.01
N ASP A 85 -1.22 -11.11 2.56
CA ASP A 85 -1.02 -11.95 3.73
C ASP A 85 -0.68 -13.37 3.30
N SER A 86 0.26 -13.98 4.01
CA SER A 86 0.62 -15.39 3.86
C SER A 86 0.80 -15.99 5.24
N GLY A 87 -0.14 -16.84 5.64
CA GLY A 87 -0.09 -17.58 6.90
C GLY A 87 0.62 -18.92 6.74
N TYR A 88 1.36 -19.32 7.76
CA TYR A 88 2.12 -20.56 7.78
C TYR A 88 2.06 -21.25 9.14
N THR A 89 2.10 -22.59 9.12
CA THR A 89 2.50 -23.39 10.28
C THR A 89 3.97 -23.79 10.14
N HIS A 90 4.68 -23.99 11.27
CA HIS A 90 6.09 -24.35 11.26
C HIS A 90 6.49 -25.27 12.44
N GLY A 91 7.59 -26.01 12.25
CA GLY A 91 8.23 -26.81 13.29
C GLY A 91 9.50 -26.19 13.87
N LEU A 92 9.89 -24.99 13.43
CA LEU A 92 11.10 -24.31 13.88
C LEU A 92 10.92 -23.74 15.30
N ASP A 93 12.03 -23.58 16.03
CA ASP A 93 12.02 -22.72 17.21
C ASP A 93 11.89 -21.26 16.84
N ALA A 94 11.42 -20.45 17.80
CA ALA A 94 11.08 -19.05 17.54
C ALA A 94 12.28 -18.19 17.13
N GLN A 95 13.48 -18.51 17.61
CA GLN A 95 14.70 -17.78 17.26
C GLN A 95 15.14 -18.09 15.83
N SER A 96 15.14 -19.37 15.45
CA SER A 96 15.44 -19.79 14.07
C SER A 96 14.49 -19.19 13.06
N LEU A 97 13.20 -19.10 13.37
CA LEU A 97 12.21 -18.47 12.52
C LEU A 97 12.48 -16.97 12.36
N ALA A 98 12.72 -16.27 13.46
CA ALA A 98 13.04 -14.85 13.42
C ALA A 98 14.33 -14.57 12.65
N ALA A 99 15.37 -15.38 12.86
CA ALA A 99 16.64 -15.26 12.15
C ALA A 99 16.48 -15.49 10.64
N HIS A 100 15.68 -16.50 10.24
CA HIS A 100 15.41 -16.78 8.84
C HIS A 100 14.84 -15.55 8.12
N TYR A 101 13.77 -14.96 8.66
CA TYR A 101 13.16 -13.80 8.01
C TYR A 101 14.02 -12.55 8.06
N TRP A 102 14.78 -12.36 9.14
CA TRP A 102 15.72 -11.26 9.23
C TRP A 102 16.79 -11.32 8.13
N ASP A 103 17.38 -12.49 7.95
CA ASP A 103 18.43 -12.70 6.96
C ASP A 103 17.89 -12.68 5.52
N THR A 104 16.73 -13.32 5.30
CA THR A 104 16.12 -13.38 3.96
C THR A 104 15.65 -12.00 3.51
N ALA A 105 14.95 -11.28 4.37
CA ALA A 105 14.53 -9.90 4.08
C ALA A 105 15.74 -9.02 3.76
N GLY A 106 16.80 -9.11 4.57
CA GLY A 106 18.03 -8.33 4.33
C GLY A 106 18.69 -8.66 2.98
N LYS A 107 18.78 -9.93 2.61
CA LYS A 107 19.33 -10.37 1.31
C LYS A 107 18.49 -9.91 0.13
N GLU A 108 17.17 -9.79 0.31
CA GLU A 108 16.25 -9.32 -0.71
C GLU A 108 16.11 -7.80 -0.76
N GLY A 109 16.91 -7.07 0.03
CA GLY A 109 17.00 -5.61 0.03
C GLY A 109 15.98 -4.90 0.91
N TRP A 110 15.27 -5.63 1.77
CA TRP A 110 14.44 -5.04 2.81
C TRP A 110 15.31 -4.45 3.92
N LYS A 111 14.95 -3.28 4.41
CA LYS A 111 15.63 -2.58 5.50
C LYS A 111 14.79 -2.63 6.75
N ALA A 112 15.36 -3.12 7.87
CA ALA A 112 14.65 -3.16 9.15
C ALA A 112 14.24 -1.76 9.60
N VAL A 113 12.99 -1.63 10.08
CA VAL A 113 12.47 -0.39 10.65
C VAL A 113 12.82 -0.33 12.13
N GLY A 114 13.24 0.84 12.60
CA GLY A 114 13.61 1.09 13.99
C GLY A 114 15.11 0.91 14.24
N THR A 115 15.48 0.79 15.52
CA THR A 115 16.89 0.78 15.98
C THR A 115 17.50 -0.61 16.12
N ARG A 116 16.76 -1.65 15.78
CA ARG A 116 17.21 -3.04 15.94
C ARG A 116 18.26 -3.38 14.90
N ALA A 117 19.44 -3.82 15.35
CA ALA A 117 20.56 -4.21 14.50
C ALA A 117 20.60 -5.71 14.20
N GLN A 118 19.77 -6.54 14.86
CA GLN A 118 19.78 -7.98 14.73
C GLN A 118 18.37 -8.57 14.90
N ALA A 119 18.18 -9.81 14.48
CA ALA A 119 16.92 -10.54 14.67
C ALA A 119 16.48 -10.55 16.15
N PRO A 120 15.17 -10.49 16.43
CA PRO A 120 14.68 -10.74 17.78
C PRO A 120 14.81 -12.21 18.17
N ASP A 121 14.90 -12.50 19.46
CA ASP A 121 14.93 -13.88 19.96
C ASP A 121 13.64 -14.66 19.65
N ARG A 122 12.55 -13.94 19.40
CA ARG A 122 11.26 -14.52 19.00
C ARG A 122 10.40 -13.49 18.24
N LEU A 123 9.53 -13.97 17.39
CA LEU A 123 8.45 -13.17 16.85
C LEU A 123 7.43 -12.86 17.94
N ARG A 124 6.92 -11.66 17.94
CA ARG A 124 5.77 -11.26 18.77
C ARG A 124 4.50 -11.34 17.94
N SER A 125 3.36 -11.52 18.59
CA SER A 125 2.05 -11.39 17.94
C SER A 125 1.86 -9.96 17.42
N GLY A 126 1.21 -9.85 16.27
CA GLY A 126 1.04 -8.59 15.54
C GLY A 126 2.33 -8.16 14.86
N PHE A 127 2.93 -7.07 15.34
CA PHE A 127 4.13 -6.46 14.71
C PHE A 127 5.43 -7.05 15.28
N GLY A 128 5.77 -8.28 14.90
CA GLY A 128 6.98 -8.96 15.38
C GLY A 128 8.26 -8.35 14.81
N MET A 129 8.37 -8.25 13.50
CA MET A 129 9.44 -7.58 12.74
C MET A 129 8.84 -6.77 11.61
N CYS A 130 9.42 -5.62 11.35
CA CYS A 130 9.05 -4.75 10.26
C CYS A 130 10.25 -4.36 9.41
N PHE A 131 10.03 -4.34 8.10
CA PHE A 131 11.04 -3.92 7.14
C PHE A 131 10.39 -3.05 6.07
N GLN A 132 11.18 -2.17 5.47
CA GLN A 132 10.74 -1.31 4.37
C GLN A 132 11.60 -1.53 3.13
N LYS A 133 10.99 -1.43 1.96
CA LYS A 133 11.63 -1.51 0.65
C LYS A 133 10.80 -0.78 -0.37
N GLU A 134 11.42 -0.30 -1.44
CA GLU A 134 10.70 0.08 -2.65
C GLU A 134 10.41 -1.16 -3.50
N VAL A 135 9.14 -1.39 -3.80
CA VAL A 135 8.66 -2.45 -4.69
C VAL A 135 8.03 -1.78 -5.90
N ALA A 136 8.59 -2.01 -7.08
CA ALA A 136 8.19 -1.36 -8.33
C ALA A 136 8.12 0.19 -8.24
N GLY A 137 9.07 0.79 -7.50
CA GLY A 137 9.20 2.24 -7.38
C GLY A 137 8.26 2.90 -6.35
N GLN A 138 7.56 2.11 -5.53
CA GLN A 138 6.71 2.62 -4.46
C GLN A 138 7.07 1.99 -3.11
N PRO A 139 6.92 2.73 -2.00
CA PRO A 139 7.17 2.21 -0.66
C PRO A 139 6.30 0.97 -0.36
N ALA A 140 6.93 -0.03 0.24
CA ALA A 140 6.24 -1.20 0.77
C ALA A 140 6.76 -1.53 2.16
N LEU A 141 5.89 -2.06 3.00
CA LEU A 141 6.16 -2.53 4.34
C LEU A 141 6.02 -4.05 4.39
N LEU A 142 7.03 -4.73 4.89
CA LEU A 142 6.98 -6.14 5.22
C LEU A 142 6.84 -6.30 6.74
N ARG A 143 5.87 -7.07 7.16
CA ARG A 143 5.67 -7.47 8.55
C ARG A 143 5.78 -8.98 8.69
N VAL A 144 6.43 -9.45 9.74
CA VAL A 144 6.46 -10.86 10.10
C VAL A 144 6.11 -10.97 11.57
N GLY A 145 5.00 -11.62 11.88
CA GLY A 145 4.46 -11.73 13.24
C GLY A 145 4.03 -13.15 13.59
N ALA A 146 4.12 -13.49 14.87
CA ALA A 146 3.56 -14.74 15.38
C ALA A 146 2.04 -14.63 15.49
N ASP A 147 1.34 -15.68 15.08
CA ASP A 147 -0.12 -15.80 15.17
C ASP A 147 -0.54 -17.03 16.01
N GLY A 148 0.36 -17.53 16.80
CA GLY A 148 0.21 -18.68 17.66
C GLY A 148 1.54 -19.34 17.99
N PRO A 149 1.54 -20.42 18.77
CA PRO A 149 2.76 -21.10 19.18
C PRO A 149 3.56 -21.73 18.03
N LYS A 150 2.87 -22.10 16.95
CA LYS A 150 3.45 -22.73 15.75
C LYS A 150 2.94 -22.08 14.45
N GLU A 151 2.39 -20.89 14.55
CA GLU A 151 1.81 -20.17 13.44
C GLU A 151 2.41 -18.78 13.34
N TYR A 152 2.59 -18.32 12.12
CA TYR A 152 3.03 -16.95 11.84
C TYR A 152 2.42 -16.46 10.55
N VAL A 153 2.41 -15.14 10.40
CA VAL A 153 1.96 -14.46 9.20
C VAL A 153 3.07 -13.56 8.66
N VAL A 154 3.16 -13.52 7.36
CA VAL A 154 3.98 -12.60 6.58
C VAL A 154 3.04 -11.71 5.81
N THR A 155 3.10 -10.41 6.04
CA THR A 155 2.27 -9.40 5.37
C THR A 155 3.16 -8.45 4.61
N VAL A 156 2.86 -8.21 3.34
CA VAL A 156 3.46 -7.12 2.56
C VAL A 156 2.37 -6.12 2.22
N GLU A 157 2.58 -4.87 2.61
CA GLU A 157 1.61 -3.78 2.45
C GLU A 157 2.18 -2.63 1.64
N SER A 158 1.32 -1.91 0.92
CA SER A 158 1.69 -0.66 0.25
C SER A 158 0.48 0.23 0.06
N ALA A 159 0.62 1.51 0.37
CA ALA A 159 -0.38 2.51 0.06
C ALA A 159 -0.48 2.73 -1.45
N LEU A 160 -1.69 2.98 -1.97
CA LEU A 160 -1.92 3.20 -3.40
C LEU A 160 -1.52 4.60 -3.86
N ASP A 161 -1.53 5.57 -2.95
CA ASP A 161 -1.07 6.95 -3.18
C ASP A 161 0.46 7.12 -3.15
N GLY A 162 1.20 6.03 -2.84
CA GLY A 162 2.65 6.04 -2.70
C GLY A 162 3.16 6.57 -1.35
N SER A 163 2.28 6.82 -0.39
CA SER A 163 2.67 7.18 0.96
C SER A 163 3.34 6.00 1.70
N THR A 164 4.03 6.30 2.80
CA THR A 164 4.71 5.28 3.61
C THR A 164 3.78 4.80 4.71
N ILE A 165 3.53 3.49 4.75
CA ILE A 165 2.82 2.86 5.86
C ILE A 165 3.75 2.73 7.07
N ALA A 166 3.26 3.12 8.25
CA ALA A 166 4.01 3.00 9.49
C ALA A 166 4.00 1.55 10.04
N CYS A 167 5.06 1.19 10.71
CA CYS A 167 5.19 -0.06 11.44
C CYS A 167 4.45 -0.03 12.78
#